data_d4134ab656588d2122d818437c0ebfcc
#
_entry.id   d4134ab656588d2122d818437c0ebfcc
#
_cell.length_a   1.000
_cell.length_b   1.000
_cell.length_c   1.000
_cell.angle_alpha   90.00
_cell.angle_beta   90.00
_cell.angle_gamma   90.00
#
_symmetry.space_group_name_H-M   'P 1'
#
loop_
_entity.id
_entity.type
_entity.pdbx_description
1 polymer ?
#
loop_
_entity_poly.entity_id
_entity_poly.type
_entity_poly.pdbx_seq_one_letter_code
_entity_poly.pdbx_strand_id
1 'polypeptide(L)'
;MFVMKEIIIFTDGSSKGNPGPGGYGAVIILPEGKVIELGGAEKQTTNNRMELTGAFQALQEILKRKEEILVYTDSKYLINGMTGWIYGWQKNNWQTKEKKEVLNKDLWEKLIKLSSGKKIKWHYVGGHVGIAGNERCDEIADALAIGEKVDLYHGPLSHYKINILDLGHSKEKKEKKHSKSAKAYSYLSLVNGILNIDKTWADCERRVKGKKGAKYQKAVSEYHEKEIIKNWGLNE
;
A
#
# COMPACT_ATOMS: atom_id res chain seq x y z
N MET A 1 -12.16 21.03 21.32
CA MET A 1 -10.77 20.83 20.89
C MET A 1 -10.55 19.33 20.80
N PHE A 2 -10.42 18.78 19.60
CA PHE A 2 -10.21 17.34 19.41
C PHE A 2 -8.76 17.04 19.81
N VAL A 3 -8.56 16.37 20.94
CA VAL A 3 -7.21 15.96 21.38
C VAL A 3 -6.97 14.57 20.83
N MET A 4 -6.21 14.46 19.75
CA MET A 4 -5.65 13.18 19.31
C MET A 4 -4.69 12.68 20.39
N LYS A 5 -4.65 11.36 20.59
CA LYS A 5 -3.72 10.74 21.55
C LYS A 5 -2.58 10.02 20.83
N GLU A 6 -2.80 9.69 19.58
CA GLU A 6 -1.90 8.91 18.75
C GLU A 6 -1.16 9.81 17.74
N ILE A 7 0.01 9.37 17.32
CA ILE A 7 0.69 9.91 16.14
C ILE A 7 0.16 9.14 14.93
N ILE A 8 -0.25 9.88 13.89
CA ILE A 8 -0.67 9.28 12.62
C ILE A 8 0.43 9.51 11.60
N ILE A 9 0.81 8.46 10.89
CA ILE A 9 1.80 8.48 9.81
C ILE A 9 1.15 7.90 8.56
N PHE A 10 1.25 8.62 7.45
CA PHE A 10 1.07 8.06 6.10
C PHE A 10 2.44 7.96 5.44
N THR A 11 2.65 6.93 4.63
CA THR A 11 3.91 6.75 3.90
C THR A 11 3.70 5.98 2.62
N ASP A 12 4.43 6.39 1.59
CA ASP A 12 4.46 5.76 0.27
C ASP A 12 5.83 5.87 -0.36
N GLY A 13 6.08 5.07 -1.39
CA GLY A 13 7.30 5.08 -2.16
C GLY A 13 7.03 4.80 -3.63
N SER A 14 7.76 5.48 -4.50
CA SER A 14 7.65 5.32 -5.95
C SER A 14 9.00 5.11 -6.60
N SER A 15 9.05 4.37 -7.72
CA SER A 15 10.23 4.30 -8.57
C SER A 15 9.86 4.27 -10.04
N LYS A 16 10.60 5.01 -10.86
CA LYS A 16 10.44 5.06 -12.32
C LYS A 16 11.37 4.03 -12.96
N GLY A 17 10.98 2.77 -12.82
CA GLY A 17 11.79 1.58 -13.12
C GLY A 17 12.11 0.81 -11.83
N ASN A 18 12.52 -0.48 -11.98
CA ASN A 18 12.76 -1.33 -10.82
C ASN A 18 13.97 -2.27 -11.07
N PRO A 19 15.23 -1.74 -10.91
CA PRO A 19 15.61 -0.46 -10.32
C PRO A 19 15.55 0.74 -11.28
N GLY A 20 15.47 1.96 -10.69
CA GLY A 20 15.48 3.25 -11.39
C GLY A 20 15.44 4.43 -10.42
N PRO A 21 15.28 5.67 -10.90
CA PRO A 21 15.07 6.81 -10.03
C PRO A 21 13.83 6.61 -9.19
N GLY A 22 13.87 6.96 -7.91
CA GLY A 22 12.72 6.81 -7.03
C GLY A 22 12.69 7.87 -5.95
N GLY A 23 11.52 8.00 -5.32
CA GLY A 23 11.26 8.92 -4.22
C GLY A 23 10.38 8.30 -3.16
N TYR A 24 10.39 8.89 -2.00
CA TYR A 24 9.45 8.57 -0.92
C TYR A 24 8.74 9.82 -0.45
N GLY A 25 7.51 9.64 0.05
CA GLY A 25 6.73 10.63 0.76
C GLY A 25 6.26 10.10 2.10
N ALA A 26 6.23 10.98 3.10
CA ALA A 26 5.60 10.67 4.37
C ALA A 26 4.91 11.91 4.95
N VAL A 27 3.78 11.72 5.60
CA VAL A 27 3.05 12.77 6.32
C VAL A 27 2.83 12.30 7.74
N ILE A 28 3.25 13.11 8.70
CA ILE A 28 3.16 12.84 10.14
C ILE A 28 2.21 13.85 10.76
N ILE A 29 1.23 13.37 11.52
CA ILE A 29 0.33 14.21 12.30
C ILE A 29 0.58 13.93 13.77
N LEU A 30 0.98 14.97 14.48
CA LEU A 30 1.28 14.90 15.91
C LEU A 30 0.05 15.23 16.75
N PRO A 31 -0.08 14.66 17.97
CA PRO A 31 -1.22 14.87 18.86
C PRO A 31 -1.51 16.34 19.17
N GLU A 32 -0.48 17.17 19.23
CA GLU A 32 -0.59 18.62 19.46
C GLU A 32 -1.11 19.41 18.23
N GLY A 33 -1.53 18.72 17.18
CA GLY A 33 -2.10 19.38 15.99
C GLY A 33 -1.04 19.97 15.06
N LYS A 34 0.12 19.34 14.93
CA LYS A 34 1.17 19.70 13.98
C LYS A 34 1.27 18.66 12.87
N VAL A 35 1.46 19.11 11.64
CA VAL A 35 1.71 18.27 10.46
C VAL A 35 3.13 18.47 9.99
N ILE A 36 3.80 17.38 9.64
CA ILE A 36 5.16 17.35 9.09
C ILE A 36 5.13 16.49 7.83
N GLU A 37 5.47 17.07 6.70
CA GLU A 37 5.74 16.32 5.48
C GLU A 37 7.22 16.03 5.34
N LEU A 38 7.56 14.83 4.90
CA LEU A 38 8.91 14.40 4.59
C LEU A 38 8.93 13.84 3.16
N GLY A 39 10.07 14.01 2.50
CA GLY A 39 10.29 13.43 1.18
C GLY A 39 11.77 13.42 0.84
N GLY A 40 12.14 12.52 -0.06
CA GLY A 40 13.50 12.43 -0.59
C GLY A 40 13.55 11.51 -1.80
N ALA A 41 14.67 11.56 -2.53
CA ALA A 41 14.86 10.81 -3.76
C ALA A 41 16.17 10.06 -3.77
N GLU A 42 16.21 8.94 -4.49
CA GLU A 42 17.42 8.17 -4.83
C GLU A 42 17.50 7.99 -6.34
N LYS A 43 18.72 8.13 -6.93
CA LYS A 43 18.93 8.01 -8.39
C LYS A 43 18.73 6.58 -8.90
N GLN A 44 19.03 5.58 -8.06
CA GLN A 44 18.98 4.17 -8.42
C GLN A 44 18.45 3.37 -7.24
N THR A 45 17.17 2.99 -7.31
CA THR A 45 16.46 2.34 -6.22
C THR A 45 15.33 1.44 -6.75
N THR A 46 14.55 0.87 -5.84
CA THR A 46 13.36 0.07 -6.16
C THR A 46 12.16 0.60 -5.41
N ASN A 47 10.95 0.33 -5.89
CA ASN A 47 9.71 0.73 -5.21
C ASN A 47 9.70 0.27 -3.74
N ASN A 48 9.91 -1.02 -3.50
CA ASN A 48 9.95 -1.57 -2.15
C ASN A 48 10.98 -0.86 -1.24
N ARG A 49 12.14 -0.46 -1.80
CA ARG A 49 13.15 0.25 -1.03
C ARG A 49 12.68 1.64 -0.63
N MET A 50 11.98 2.35 -1.52
CA MET A 50 11.41 3.69 -1.24
C MET A 50 10.26 3.61 -0.22
N GLU A 51 9.38 2.61 -0.30
CA GLU A 51 8.35 2.35 0.71
C GLU A 51 8.96 2.15 2.11
N LEU A 52 10.02 1.35 2.22
CA LEU A 52 10.75 1.16 3.48
C LEU A 52 11.43 2.45 3.95
N THR A 53 12.01 3.21 3.01
CA THR A 53 12.71 4.46 3.33
C THR A 53 11.75 5.51 3.88
N GLY A 54 10.56 5.66 3.29
CA GLY A 54 9.53 6.56 3.78
C GLY A 54 9.12 6.25 5.22
N ALA A 55 8.83 4.98 5.50
CA ALA A 55 8.51 4.53 6.86
C ALA A 55 9.68 4.73 7.84
N PHE A 56 10.91 4.44 7.41
CA PHE A 56 12.10 4.66 8.23
C PHE A 56 12.28 6.14 8.58
N GLN A 57 12.17 7.04 7.61
CA GLN A 57 12.34 8.48 7.82
C GLN A 57 11.24 9.05 8.74
N ALA A 58 10.00 8.61 8.55
CA ALA A 58 8.90 9.02 9.42
C ALA A 58 9.10 8.59 10.88
N LEU A 59 9.52 7.33 11.10
CA LEU A 59 9.81 6.84 12.46
C LEU A 59 11.07 7.49 13.07
N GLN A 60 12.05 7.83 12.25
CA GLN A 60 13.25 8.57 12.68
C GLN A 60 12.90 9.98 13.16
N GLU A 61 12.01 10.69 12.47
CA GLU A 61 11.55 12.04 12.84
C GLU A 61 10.91 12.05 14.23
N ILE A 62 10.16 11.01 14.56
CA ILE A 62 9.47 10.87 15.83
C ILE A 62 10.22 9.98 16.85
N LEU A 63 11.54 9.82 16.71
CA LEU A 63 12.34 8.88 17.51
C LEU A 63 12.11 9.02 19.02
N LYS A 64 12.03 10.26 19.53
CA LYS A 64 11.89 10.58 20.96
C LYS A 64 10.45 10.48 21.48
N ARG A 65 9.47 10.25 20.61
CA ARG A 65 8.05 10.22 20.95
C ARG A 65 7.68 8.88 21.59
N LYS A 66 6.71 8.90 22.53
CA LYS A 66 6.25 7.70 23.29
C LYS A 66 4.81 7.35 23.04
N GLU A 67 4.08 8.20 22.33
CA GLU A 67 2.69 8.00 21.97
C GLU A 67 2.51 6.74 21.11
N GLU A 68 1.31 6.20 21.09
CA GLU A 68 0.95 5.15 20.13
C GLU A 68 1.02 5.70 18.70
N ILE A 69 1.51 4.89 17.77
CA ILE A 69 1.73 5.28 16.38
C ILE A 69 0.82 4.45 15.48
N LEU A 70 0.04 5.12 14.65
CA LEU A 70 -0.77 4.49 13.61
C LEU A 70 -0.11 4.77 12.27
N VAL A 71 0.39 3.74 11.60
CA VAL A 71 1.03 3.85 10.28
C VAL A 71 0.08 3.35 9.21
N TYR A 72 -0.24 4.20 8.25
CA TYR A 72 -1.09 3.91 7.10
C TYR A 72 -0.23 3.86 5.82
N THR A 73 -0.32 2.78 5.08
CA THR A 73 0.42 2.55 3.83
C THR A 73 -0.30 1.54 2.95
N ASP A 74 -0.14 1.63 1.64
CA ASP A 74 -0.60 0.62 0.70
C ASP A 74 0.49 -0.43 0.38
N SER A 75 1.67 -0.30 0.97
CA SER A 75 2.75 -1.26 0.86
C SER A 75 2.47 -2.55 1.64
N LYS A 76 2.00 -3.56 0.95
CA LYS A 76 1.92 -4.92 1.53
C LYS A 76 3.29 -5.48 1.89
N TYR A 77 4.34 -5.06 1.18
CA TYR A 77 5.72 -5.47 1.47
C TYR A 77 6.16 -4.98 2.84
N LEU A 78 5.97 -3.69 3.13
CA LEU A 78 6.27 -3.08 4.42
C LEU A 78 5.45 -3.74 5.55
N ILE A 79 4.13 -3.84 5.40
CA ILE A 79 3.25 -4.40 6.44
C ILE A 79 3.60 -5.85 6.74
N ASN A 80 3.68 -6.72 5.71
CA ASN A 80 3.98 -8.13 5.91
C ASN A 80 5.38 -8.34 6.51
N GLY A 81 6.35 -7.50 6.09
CA GLY A 81 7.68 -7.50 6.67
C GLY A 81 7.64 -7.19 8.16
N MET A 82 7.09 -6.05 8.55
CA MET A 82 7.08 -5.58 9.95
C MET A 82 6.19 -6.41 10.88
N THR A 83 5.11 -7.02 10.36
CA THR A 83 4.17 -7.80 11.19
C THR A 83 4.42 -9.31 11.17
N GLY A 84 5.28 -9.79 10.27
CA GLY A 84 5.44 -11.24 10.11
C GLY A 84 6.86 -11.68 9.76
N TRP A 85 7.40 -11.27 8.61
CA TRP A 85 8.62 -11.87 8.04
C TRP A 85 9.89 -11.63 8.87
N ILE A 86 10.03 -10.45 9.49
CA ILE A 86 11.22 -10.07 10.27
C ILE A 86 11.53 -11.08 11.37
N TYR A 87 10.52 -11.67 12.01
CA TYR A 87 10.73 -12.65 13.09
C TYR A 87 11.39 -13.94 12.59
N GLY A 88 11.02 -14.37 11.39
CA GLY A 88 11.63 -15.50 10.72
C GLY A 88 13.03 -15.19 10.22
N TRP A 89 13.22 -14.01 9.60
CA TRP A 89 14.53 -13.60 9.08
C TRP A 89 15.58 -13.42 10.18
N GLN A 90 15.22 -12.79 11.30
CA GLN A 90 16.13 -12.66 12.45
C GLN A 90 16.58 -14.02 13.00
N LYS A 91 15.63 -14.99 13.10
CA LYS A 91 15.96 -16.36 13.54
C LYS A 91 16.84 -17.12 12.54
N ASN A 92 16.74 -16.79 11.26
CA ASN A 92 17.43 -17.47 10.17
C ASN A 92 18.62 -16.65 9.61
N ASN A 93 19.29 -15.85 10.46
CA ASN A 93 20.45 -15.03 10.09
C ASN A 93 20.24 -14.19 8.83
N TRP A 94 19.04 -13.60 8.66
CA TRP A 94 18.65 -12.78 7.51
C TRP A 94 18.72 -13.51 6.17
N GLN A 95 18.41 -14.80 6.18
CA GLN A 95 18.33 -15.61 4.97
C GLN A 95 16.88 -16.01 4.65
N THR A 96 16.58 -16.07 3.37
CA THR A 96 15.32 -16.65 2.85
C THR A 96 15.35 -18.18 3.00
N LYS A 97 14.23 -18.85 2.68
CA LYS A 97 14.17 -20.32 2.65
C LYS A 97 15.17 -20.91 1.65
N GLU A 98 15.48 -20.19 0.59
CA GLU A 98 16.44 -20.56 -0.46
C GLU A 98 17.90 -20.20 -0.07
N LYS A 99 18.17 -19.86 1.20
CA LYS A 99 19.48 -19.46 1.73
C LYS A 99 20.08 -18.20 1.05
N LYS A 100 19.27 -17.36 0.42
CA LYS A 100 19.68 -16.07 -0.12
C LYS A 100 19.53 -14.99 0.93
N GLU A 101 20.36 -13.96 0.89
CA GLU A 101 20.21 -12.80 1.77
C GLU A 101 18.87 -12.09 1.53
N VAL A 102 18.25 -11.64 2.62
CA VAL A 102 16.98 -10.89 2.55
C VAL A 102 17.24 -9.52 1.91
N LEU A 103 16.49 -9.19 0.88
CA LEU A 103 16.56 -7.90 0.21
C LEU A 103 16.22 -6.76 1.18
N ASN A 104 16.92 -5.62 1.04
CA ASN A 104 16.75 -4.43 1.87
C ASN A 104 16.97 -4.67 3.39
N LYS A 105 17.79 -5.65 3.74
CA LYS A 105 18.12 -5.99 5.13
C LYS A 105 18.54 -4.76 5.94
N ASP A 106 19.34 -3.88 5.35
CA ASP A 106 19.80 -2.63 5.94
C ASP A 106 18.66 -1.73 6.44
N LEU A 107 17.57 -1.63 5.67
CA LEU A 107 16.38 -0.86 6.05
C LEU A 107 15.52 -1.60 7.06
N TRP A 108 15.37 -2.92 6.92
CA TRP A 108 14.65 -3.73 7.88
C TRP A 108 15.27 -3.65 9.28
N GLU A 109 16.59 -3.77 9.39
CA GLU A 109 17.30 -3.66 10.67
C GLU A 109 17.10 -2.28 11.31
N LYS A 110 17.14 -1.20 10.51
CA LYS A 110 16.85 0.15 10.97
C LYS A 110 15.41 0.31 11.46
N LEU A 111 14.43 -0.19 10.69
CA LEU A 111 13.01 -0.14 11.06
C LEU A 111 12.74 -0.91 12.36
N ILE A 112 13.30 -2.09 12.53
CA ILE A 112 13.18 -2.88 13.75
C ILE A 112 13.73 -2.10 14.94
N LYS A 113 14.93 -1.51 14.80
CA LYS A 113 15.55 -0.70 15.86
C LYS A 113 14.68 0.48 16.27
N LEU A 114 14.09 1.22 15.31
CA LEU A 114 13.22 2.35 15.58
C LEU A 114 11.87 1.94 16.18
N SER A 115 11.39 0.76 15.83
CA SER A 115 10.12 0.21 16.33
C SER A 115 10.23 -0.41 17.71
N SER A 116 11.45 -0.72 18.16
CA SER A 116 11.68 -1.37 19.45
C SER A 116 11.17 -0.50 20.61
N GLY A 117 10.33 -1.11 21.47
CA GLY A 117 9.73 -0.42 22.62
C GLY A 117 8.61 0.57 22.28
N LYS A 118 8.25 0.73 21.02
CA LYS A 118 7.13 1.57 20.57
C LYS A 118 5.86 0.75 20.34
N LYS A 119 4.69 1.36 20.58
CA LYS A 119 3.40 0.80 20.20
C LYS A 119 3.04 1.27 18.80
N ILE A 120 3.27 0.44 17.79
CA ILE A 120 3.01 0.75 16.39
C ILE A 120 1.92 -0.18 15.87
N LYS A 121 0.86 0.39 15.28
CA LYS A 121 -0.17 -0.34 14.53
C LYS A 121 0.00 -0.04 13.05
N TRP A 122 0.12 -1.09 12.25
CA TRP A 122 0.26 -1.01 10.81
C TRP A 122 -1.10 -1.22 10.15
N HIS A 123 -1.55 -0.24 9.37
CA HIS A 123 -2.83 -0.26 8.68
C HIS A 123 -2.61 -0.26 7.18
N TYR A 124 -3.16 -1.28 6.52
CA TYR A 124 -3.20 -1.30 5.08
C TYR A 124 -4.29 -0.35 4.58
N VAL A 125 -3.93 0.55 3.69
CA VAL A 125 -4.86 1.37 2.91
C VAL A 125 -4.83 0.87 1.47
N GLY A 126 -5.98 0.78 0.80
CA GLY A 126 -5.97 0.44 -0.62
C GLY A 126 -5.27 1.53 -1.40
N GLY A 127 -4.42 1.19 -2.35
CA GLY A 127 -3.83 2.17 -3.27
C GLY A 127 -4.93 2.92 -4.03
N HIS A 128 -4.79 4.26 -4.16
CA HIS A 128 -5.69 5.14 -4.93
C HIS A 128 -7.18 5.05 -4.54
N VAL A 129 -7.51 4.89 -3.25
CA VAL A 129 -8.90 4.78 -2.76
C VAL A 129 -9.42 6.02 -2.02
N GLY A 130 -8.86 7.20 -2.27
CA GLY A 130 -9.37 8.46 -1.70
C GLY A 130 -8.96 8.70 -0.25
N ILE A 131 -7.86 8.11 0.23
CA ILE A 131 -7.27 8.44 1.53
C ILE A 131 -6.25 9.55 1.32
N ALA A 132 -6.67 10.78 1.63
CA ALA A 132 -5.93 11.99 1.32
C ALA A 132 -4.47 11.99 1.82
N GLY A 133 -4.19 11.35 2.95
CA GLY A 133 -2.83 11.23 3.47
C GLY A 133 -1.94 10.31 2.63
N ASN A 134 -2.47 9.20 2.12
CA ASN A 134 -1.72 8.29 1.24
C ASN A 134 -1.52 8.91 -0.14
N GLU A 135 -2.58 9.54 -0.69
CA GLU A 135 -2.48 10.24 -1.98
C GLU A 135 -1.42 11.35 -1.94
N ARG A 136 -1.34 12.09 -0.82
CA ARG A 136 -0.30 13.12 -0.66
C ARG A 136 1.11 12.50 -0.59
N CYS A 137 1.28 11.35 0.04
CA CYS A 137 2.56 10.66 0.06
C CYS A 137 2.97 10.18 -1.34
N ASP A 138 2.02 9.64 -2.13
CA ASP A 138 2.22 9.23 -3.52
C ASP A 138 2.64 10.43 -4.40
N GLU A 139 1.93 11.59 -4.30
CA GLU A 139 2.30 12.83 -4.99
C GLU A 139 3.73 13.27 -4.68
N ILE A 140 4.12 13.27 -3.40
CA ILE A 140 5.48 13.65 -2.98
C ILE A 140 6.50 12.66 -3.56
N ALA A 141 6.25 11.36 -3.42
CA ALA A 141 7.14 10.30 -3.88
C ALA A 141 7.34 10.36 -5.39
N ASP A 142 6.26 10.51 -6.14
CA ASP A 142 6.26 10.56 -7.60
C ASP A 142 6.99 11.79 -8.15
N ALA A 143 6.71 12.97 -7.62
CA ALA A 143 7.37 14.21 -8.02
C ALA A 143 8.88 14.15 -7.76
N LEU A 144 9.29 13.67 -6.58
CA LEU A 144 10.70 13.54 -6.24
C LEU A 144 11.41 12.46 -7.07
N ALA A 145 10.71 11.36 -7.43
CA ALA A 145 11.26 10.32 -8.29
C ALA A 145 11.64 10.82 -9.69
N ILE A 146 10.95 11.84 -10.21
CA ILE A 146 11.25 12.46 -11.51
C ILE A 146 12.11 13.73 -11.39
N GLY A 147 12.58 14.07 -10.18
CA GLY A 147 13.47 15.19 -9.92
C GLY A 147 12.78 16.55 -9.78
N GLU A 148 11.46 16.56 -9.61
CA GLU A 148 10.72 17.78 -9.34
C GLU A 148 10.92 18.24 -7.89
N LYS A 149 10.83 19.57 -7.67
CA LYS A 149 10.86 20.15 -6.32
C LYS A 149 9.46 20.09 -5.71
N VAL A 150 9.40 19.68 -4.45
CA VAL A 150 8.17 19.64 -3.67
C VAL A 150 8.32 20.54 -2.44
N ASP A 151 7.37 21.47 -2.27
CA ASP A 151 7.27 22.24 -1.04
C ASP A 151 6.65 21.38 0.05
N LEU A 152 7.48 20.91 0.98
CA LEU A 152 7.06 20.06 2.08
C LEU A 152 6.51 20.89 3.24
N TYR A 153 5.29 20.58 3.65
CA TYR A 153 4.61 21.32 4.70
C TYR A 153 5.16 20.97 6.10
N HIS A 154 5.32 22.02 6.92
CA HIS A 154 5.71 21.88 8.31
C HIS A 154 5.01 22.97 9.13
N GLY A 155 3.90 22.65 9.79
CA GLY A 155 3.12 23.67 10.49
C GLY A 155 1.87 23.13 11.20
N PRO A 156 1.00 24.03 11.66
CA PRO A 156 -0.24 23.65 12.34
C PRO A 156 -1.22 22.91 11.42
N LEU A 157 -1.87 21.87 11.94
CA LEU A 157 -2.92 21.13 11.22
C LEU A 157 -4.07 22.03 10.75
N SER A 158 -4.38 23.10 11.51
CA SER A 158 -5.43 24.06 11.15
C SER A 158 -5.14 24.84 9.86
N HIS A 159 -3.89 24.90 9.44
CA HIS A 159 -3.46 25.57 8.19
C HIS A 159 -3.11 24.57 7.09
N TYR A 160 -3.22 23.29 7.36
CA TYR A 160 -2.96 22.24 6.36
C TYR A 160 -4.15 22.11 5.42
N LYS A 161 -3.92 22.32 4.12
CA LYS A 161 -4.99 22.44 3.11
C LYS A 161 -5.68 21.13 2.78
N ILE A 162 -5.07 20.00 3.16
CA ILE A 162 -5.58 18.65 2.87
C ILE A 162 -6.39 18.17 4.07
N ASN A 163 -7.57 17.61 3.85
CA ASN A 163 -8.39 17.00 4.92
C ASN A 163 -7.80 15.64 5.33
N ILE A 164 -6.62 15.68 5.95
CA ILE A 164 -5.80 14.51 6.22
C ILE A 164 -6.36 13.57 7.31
N LEU A 165 -7.28 14.07 8.14
CA LEU A 165 -7.94 13.27 9.18
C LEU A 165 -9.14 12.48 8.65
N ASP A 166 -9.57 12.74 7.42
CA ASP A 166 -10.49 11.84 6.73
C ASP A 166 -9.74 10.58 6.32
N LEU A 167 -9.65 9.65 7.27
CA LEU A 167 -9.04 8.33 7.06
C LEU A 167 -9.88 7.48 6.10
N GLY A 168 -10.81 8.15 5.33
CA GLY A 168 -11.93 7.49 4.72
C GLY A 168 -12.45 6.54 5.77
N HIS A 169 -13.49 6.84 6.51
CA HIS A 169 -14.23 5.78 7.14
C HIS A 169 -14.54 4.80 6.01
N SER A 170 -13.55 3.96 5.69
CA SER A 170 -13.83 2.73 5.06
C SER A 170 -14.97 2.23 5.94
N LYS A 171 -16.23 2.37 5.48
CA LYS A 171 -17.14 1.31 5.75
C LYS A 171 -16.21 0.13 5.69
N GLU A 172 -15.93 -0.50 6.83
CA GLU A 172 -15.35 -1.81 6.82
C GLU A 172 -16.24 -2.59 5.85
N LYS A 173 -15.96 -2.44 4.55
CA LYS A 173 -16.12 -3.55 3.66
C LYS A 173 -15.17 -4.51 4.35
N LYS A 174 -15.74 -5.29 5.31
CA LYS A 174 -15.22 -6.60 5.61
C LYS A 174 -14.79 -7.05 4.23
N GLU A 175 -13.49 -7.03 3.95
CA GLU A 175 -12.95 -7.82 2.87
C GLU A 175 -13.47 -9.20 3.27
N LYS A 176 -14.64 -9.53 2.74
CA LYS A 176 -15.03 -10.91 2.62
C LYS A 176 -13.86 -11.41 1.81
N LYS A 177 -12.86 -12.01 2.52
CA LYS A 177 -11.92 -12.90 1.89
C LYS A 177 -12.83 -13.72 1.01
N HIS A 178 -12.78 -13.43 -0.29
CA HIS A 178 -13.53 -14.23 -1.24
C HIS A 178 -12.93 -15.61 -1.10
N SER A 179 -13.50 -16.37 -0.16
CA SER A 179 -13.03 -17.71 0.10
C SER A 179 -13.14 -18.41 -1.24
N LYS A 180 -12.16 -19.23 -1.57
CA LYS A 180 -12.24 -20.08 -2.77
C LYS A 180 -13.53 -20.90 -2.80
N SER A 181 -14.24 -21.00 -1.68
CA SER A 181 -15.51 -21.67 -1.46
C SER A 181 -16.76 -20.80 -1.65
N ALA A 182 -16.67 -19.48 -1.85
CA ALA A 182 -17.83 -18.64 -2.08
C ALA A 182 -18.59 -19.11 -3.33
N LYS A 183 -19.93 -19.27 -3.23
CA LYS A 183 -20.78 -19.64 -4.35
C LYS A 183 -20.61 -18.61 -5.47
N ALA A 184 -20.43 -19.08 -6.70
CA ALA A 184 -20.31 -18.19 -7.85
C ALA A 184 -21.63 -17.48 -8.11
N TYR A 185 -21.56 -16.19 -8.39
CA TYR A 185 -22.65 -15.40 -8.97
C TYR A 185 -22.68 -15.60 -10.47
N SER A 186 -21.49 -15.49 -11.10
CA SER A 186 -21.27 -15.73 -12.54
C SER A 186 -19.80 -16.07 -12.81
N TYR A 187 -19.53 -16.49 -14.03
CA TYR A 187 -18.19 -16.70 -14.60
C TYR A 187 -18.05 -15.88 -15.86
N LEU A 188 -17.06 -14.98 -15.86
CA LEU A 188 -16.77 -14.13 -17.01
C LEU A 188 -15.65 -14.74 -17.84
N SER A 189 -15.77 -14.63 -19.15
CA SER A 189 -14.70 -14.99 -20.09
C SER A 189 -14.57 -13.92 -21.18
N LEU A 190 -13.34 -13.59 -21.54
CA LEU A 190 -12.99 -12.71 -22.64
C LEU A 190 -12.14 -13.50 -23.64
N VAL A 191 -12.70 -13.79 -24.79
CA VAL A 191 -12.06 -14.57 -25.85
C VAL A 191 -12.15 -13.79 -27.17
N ASN A 192 -11.01 -13.49 -27.76
CA ASN A 192 -10.93 -12.70 -29.01
C ASN A 192 -11.67 -11.35 -28.92
N GLY A 193 -11.63 -10.67 -27.76
CA GLY A 193 -12.32 -9.40 -27.52
C GLY A 193 -13.81 -9.54 -27.20
N ILE A 194 -14.39 -10.73 -27.22
CA ILE A 194 -15.81 -10.97 -26.92
C ILE A 194 -15.97 -11.36 -25.45
N LEU A 195 -16.70 -10.54 -24.69
CA LEU A 195 -17.09 -10.82 -23.32
C LEU A 195 -18.28 -11.78 -23.28
N ASN A 196 -18.19 -12.81 -22.44
CA ASN A 196 -19.31 -13.69 -22.12
C ASN A 196 -19.43 -13.82 -20.60
N ILE A 197 -20.67 -13.92 -20.12
CA ILE A 197 -21.03 -14.10 -18.71
C ILE A 197 -21.86 -15.37 -18.60
N ASP A 198 -21.30 -16.36 -17.94
CA ASP A 198 -21.91 -17.68 -17.79
C ASP A 198 -22.35 -17.92 -16.33
N LYS A 199 -23.40 -18.66 -16.10
CA LYS A 199 -23.86 -19.03 -14.74
C LYS A 199 -23.14 -20.25 -14.19
N THR A 200 -22.49 -21.06 -15.01
CA THR A 200 -21.75 -22.24 -14.59
C THR A 200 -20.30 -22.20 -15.07
N TRP A 201 -19.41 -22.80 -14.27
CA TRP A 201 -18.02 -22.96 -14.69
C TRP A 201 -17.88 -23.80 -15.96
N ALA A 202 -18.68 -24.86 -16.12
CA ALA A 202 -18.64 -25.75 -17.28
C ALA A 202 -18.87 -24.99 -18.60
N ASP A 203 -19.76 -23.99 -18.60
CA ASP A 203 -20.02 -23.17 -19.78
C ASP A 203 -18.85 -22.24 -20.08
N CYS A 204 -18.33 -21.58 -19.07
CA CYS A 204 -17.14 -20.73 -19.19
C CYS A 204 -15.92 -21.53 -19.64
N GLU A 205 -15.67 -22.70 -19.05
CA GLU A 205 -14.55 -23.58 -19.40
C GLU A 205 -14.57 -23.98 -20.86
N ARG A 206 -15.74 -24.37 -21.40
CA ARG A 206 -15.89 -24.72 -22.83
C ARG A 206 -15.47 -23.58 -23.77
N ARG A 207 -15.66 -22.32 -23.34
CA ARG A 207 -15.28 -21.15 -24.14
C ARG A 207 -13.78 -20.84 -24.08
N VAL A 208 -13.14 -21.05 -22.94
CA VAL A 208 -11.72 -20.64 -22.72
C VAL A 208 -10.73 -21.77 -22.95
N LYS A 209 -11.13 -23.02 -22.84
CA LYS A 209 -10.25 -24.18 -22.95
C LYS A 209 -9.56 -24.22 -24.32
N GLY A 210 -8.22 -24.22 -24.30
CA GLY A 210 -7.40 -24.25 -25.51
C GLY A 210 -7.37 -22.96 -26.32
N LYS A 211 -7.97 -21.87 -25.86
CA LYS A 211 -7.93 -20.56 -26.52
C LYS A 211 -6.77 -19.73 -26.01
N LYS A 212 -5.77 -19.45 -26.85
CA LYS A 212 -4.62 -18.63 -26.52
C LYS A 212 -5.08 -17.19 -26.26
N GLY A 213 -4.63 -16.59 -25.14
CA GLY A 213 -4.99 -15.22 -24.76
C GLY A 213 -6.37 -15.05 -24.12
N ALA A 214 -7.11 -16.11 -23.87
CA ALA A 214 -8.39 -16.04 -23.16
C ALA A 214 -8.16 -15.58 -21.70
N LYS A 215 -8.98 -14.61 -21.23
CA LYS A 215 -9.08 -14.23 -19.83
C LYS A 215 -10.37 -14.82 -19.25
N TYR A 216 -10.36 -15.26 -18.00
CA TYR A 216 -11.56 -15.71 -17.31
C TYR A 216 -11.46 -15.47 -15.81
N GLN A 217 -12.62 -15.21 -15.18
CA GLN A 217 -12.67 -14.96 -13.75
C GLN A 217 -14.06 -15.29 -13.17
N LYS A 218 -14.08 -15.78 -11.93
CA LYS A 218 -15.32 -16.02 -11.18
C LYS A 218 -15.74 -14.73 -10.49
N ALA A 219 -16.97 -14.27 -10.72
CA ALA A 219 -17.62 -13.25 -9.91
C ALA A 219 -18.42 -13.87 -8.76
N VAL A 220 -18.48 -13.21 -7.64
CA VAL A 220 -19.21 -13.67 -6.45
C VAL A 220 -20.36 -12.74 -6.08
N SER A 221 -20.53 -11.64 -6.82
CA SER A 221 -21.63 -10.69 -6.72
C SER A 221 -21.75 -9.91 -8.03
N GLU A 222 -22.87 -9.23 -8.25
CA GLU A 222 -23.07 -8.33 -9.39
C GLU A 222 -22.04 -7.18 -9.38
N TYR A 223 -21.75 -6.62 -8.23
CA TYR A 223 -20.72 -5.59 -8.10
C TYR A 223 -19.35 -6.11 -8.54
N HIS A 224 -18.94 -7.30 -8.09
CA HIS A 224 -17.66 -7.89 -8.48
C HIS A 224 -17.62 -8.24 -9.99
N GLU A 225 -18.75 -8.59 -10.59
CA GLU A 225 -18.87 -8.80 -12.03
C GLU A 225 -18.55 -7.52 -12.80
N LYS A 226 -19.16 -6.38 -12.41
CA LYS A 226 -18.90 -5.07 -13.00
C LYS A 226 -17.45 -4.61 -12.82
N GLU A 227 -16.84 -4.86 -11.65
CA GLU A 227 -15.42 -4.57 -11.44
C GLU A 227 -14.52 -5.37 -12.40
N ILE A 228 -14.80 -6.66 -12.61
CA ILE A 228 -14.02 -7.50 -13.53
C ILE A 228 -14.11 -6.94 -14.95
N ILE A 229 -15.31 -6.57 -15.42
CA ILE A 229 -15.54 -5.99 -16.75
C ILE A 229 -14.73 -4.69 -16.91
N LYS A 230 -14.80 -3.79 -15.93
CA LYS A 230 -14.04 -2.55 -15.92
C LYS A 230 -12.53 -2.79 -15.95
N ASN A 231 -12.03 -3.74 -15.15
CA ASN A 231 -10.60 -4.08 -15.07
C ASN A 231 -10.07 -4.72 -16.36
N TRP A 232 -10.95 -5.29 -17.20
CA TRP A 232 -10.59 -5.79 -18.52
C TRP A 232 -10.65 -4.71 -19.61
N GLY A 233 -10.96 -3.45 -19.23
CA GLY A 233 -11.03 -2.32 -20.16
C GLY A 233 -12.28 -2.32 -21.04
N LEU A 234 -13.34 -2.98 -20.60
CA LEU A 234 -14.62 -3.05 -21.29
C LEU A 234 -15.58 -2.11 -20.53
N ASN A 235 -16.00 -1.04 -21.18
CA ASN A 235 -17.09 -0.17 -20.70
C ASN A 235 -18.42 -0.73 -21.21
N GLU A 236 -19.47 -0.62 -20.35
CA GLU A 236 -20.85 -0.87 -20.79
C GLU A 236 -21.28 0.11 -21.87
#